data_ce10459e3c45079f445c4df760721f97
#
_entry.id   ce10459e3c45079f445c4df760721f97
#
_cell.length_a   1.000
_cell.length_b   1.000
_cell.length_c   1.000
_cell.angle_alpha   90.00
_cell.angle_beta   90.00
_cell.angle_gamma   90.00
#
_symmetry.space_group_name_H-M   'P 1'
#
loop_
_entity.id
_entity.type
_entity.pdbx_description
1 polymer ?
#
loop_
_entity_poly.entity_id
_entity_poly.type
_entity_poly.pdbx_seq_one_letter_code
_entity_poly.pdbx_strand_id
1 'polypeptide(L)'
;AAEMIEASDTGIIIDSLSVPLFPGIRDFAEMGIIPAGLNRNRAFRADIVDAEPSCPEWLLDVLFDPQTSGGLLISLPAEQAGQLLERMHAQGITEAAVVGRVVDEFTGRIVVR
;
A
#
# COMPACT_ATOMS: atom_id res chain seq x y z
N ALA A 1 -5.36 4.64 0.77
CA ALA A 1 -4.42 5.23 1.74
C ALA A 1 -4.47 6.77 1.71
N ALA A 2 -4.35 7.40 0.55
CA ALA A 2 -4.40 8.87 0.43
C ALA A 2 -5.69 9.46 1.00
N GLU A 3 -6.84 8.90 0.65
CA GLU A 3 -8.15 9.35 1.18
C GLU A 3 -8.27 9.16 2.70
N MET A 4 -7.62 8.13 3.24
CA MET A 4 -7.62 7.89 4.70
C MET A 4 -6.84 8.97 5.45
N ILE A 5 -5.69 9.42 4.94
CA ILE A 5 -4.91 10.47 5.60
C ILE A 5 -5.47 11.88 5.38
N GLU A 6 -6.11 12.15 4.24
CA GLU A 6 -6.77 13.44 3.97
C GLU A 6 -7.84 13.79 5.02
N ALA A 7 -8.44 12.76 5.63
CA ALA A 7 -9.46 12.91 6.66
C ALA A 7 -8.92 12.79 8.11
N SER A 8 -7.61 12.74 8.28
CA SER A 8 -6.98 12.51 9.59
C SER A 8 -5.71 13.36 9.76
N ASP A 9 -5.36 13.65 11.01
CA ASP A 9 -4.12 14.35 11.37
C ASP A 9 -2.95 13.36 11.56
N THR A 10 -2.85 12.35 10.69
CA THR A 10 -1.85 11.28 10.80
C THR A 10 -1.07 11.11 9.49
N GLY A 11 0.01 10.33 9.56
CA GLY A 11 0.72 9.81 8.40
C GLY A 11 0.59 8.29 8.30
N ILE A 12 1.01 7.71 7.17
CA ILE A 12 1.07 6.26 6.97
C ILE A 12 2.47 5.87 6.53
N ILE A 13 3.02 4.83 7.14
CA ILE A 13 4.20 4.14 6.64
C ILE A 13 3.76 2.81 6.03
N ILE A 14 4.10 2.59 4.76
CA ILE A 14 3.85 1.34 4.04
C ILE A 14 5.17 0.57 3.91
N ASP A 15 5.18 -0.65 4.41
CA ASP A 15 6.28 -1.59 4.22
C ASP A 15 6.02 -2.33 2.89
N SER A 16 6.60 -1.83 1.80
CA SER A 16 6.25 -2.21 0.43
C SER A 16 6.38 -3.72 0.16
N LEU A 17 7.41 -4.35 0.73
CA LEU A 17 7.63 -5.80 0.59
C LEU A 17 6.61 -6.65 1.34
N SER A 18 5.81 -6.06 2.23
CA SER A 18 4.74 -6.75 2.96
C SER A 18 3.40 -6.69 2.22
N VAL A 19 3.31 -5.94 1.13
CA VAL A 19 2.07 -5.85 0.33
C VAL A 19 1.89 -7.12 -0.50
N PRO A 20 0.77 -7.84 -0.33
CA PRO A 20 0.50 -9.04 -1.11
C PRO A 20 0.34 -8.70 -2.60
N LEU A 21 1.00 -9.45 -3.45
CA LEU A 21 0.97 -9.27 -4.90
C LEU A 21 0.54 -10.56 -5.60
N PHE A 22 -0.14 -10.42 -6.74
CA PHE A 22 -0.40 -11.56 -7.59
C PHE A 22 0.90 -12.14 -8.16
N PRO A 23 0.99 -13.47 -8.32
CA PRO A 23 2.14 -14.11 -8.98
C PRO A 23 2.42 -13.50 -10.35
N GLY A 24 3.68 -13.23 -10.65
CA GLY A 24 4.12 -12.70 -11.94
C GLY A 24 3.96 -11.19 -12.13
N ILE A 25 3.33 -10.46 -11.20
CA ILE A 25 3.13 -9.00 -11.35
C ILE A 25 4.46 -8.26 -11.45
N ARG A 26 5.49 -8.74 -10.75
CA ARG A 26 6.82 -8.18 -10.81
C ARG A 26 7.39 -8.19 -12.23
N ASP A 27 7.30 -9.33 -12.89
CA ASP A 27 7.88 -9.51 -14.23
C ASP A 27 7.21 -8.53 -15.23
N PHE A 28 5.90 -8.36 -15.15
CA PHE A 28 5.17 -7.40 -15.97
C PHE A 28 5.57 -5.96 -15.67
N ALA A 29 5.68 -5.59 -14.40
CA ALA A 29 6.06 -4.25 -14.01
C ALA A 29 7.50 -3.91 -14.45
N GLU A 30 8.46 -4.83 -14.27
CA GLU A 30 9.86 -4.67 -14.71
C GLU A 30 9.98 -4.59 -16.25
N MET A 31 9.07 -5.22 -17.00
CA MET A 31 8.98 -5.07 -18.46
C MET A 31 8.28 -3.78 -18.90
N GLY A 32 7.81 -2.95 -17.97
CA GLY A 32 7.06 -1.72 -18.25
C GLY A 32 5.63 -1.96 -18.76
N ILE A 33 5.08 -3.15 -18.55
CA ILE A 33 3.69 -3.46 -18.86
C ILE A 33 2.81 -2.97 -17.70
N ILE A 34 2.51 -1.68 -17.71
CA ILE A 34 1.76 -0.99 -16.67
C ILE A 34 0.54 -0.26 -17.27
N PRO A 35 -0.58 -0.17 -16.55
CA PRO A 35 -1.75 0.57 -17.01
C PRO A 35 -1.46 2.07 -17.16
N ALA A 36 -1.99 2.70 -18.20
CA ALA A 36 -1.81 4.15 -18.42
C ALA A 36 -2.35 5.01 -17.26
N GLY A 37 -3.32 4.50 -16.50
CA GLY A 37 -3.88 5.15 -15.31
C GLY A 37 -2.88 5.30 -14.16
N LEU A 38 -1.92 4.40 -14.04
CA LEU A 38 -0.88 4.41 -13.01
C LEU A 38 -0.10 5.73 -13.03
N ASN A 39 0.36 6.18 -14.20
CA ASN A 39 1.10 7.43 -14.32
C ASN A 39 0.28 8.64 -13.87
N ARG A 40 -1.03 8.64 -14.11
CA ARG A 40 -1.93 9.71 -13.65
C ARG A 40 -2.10 9.68 -12.13
N ASN A 41 -2.27 8.49 -11.55
CA ASN A 41 -2.36 8.34 -10.09
C ASN A 41 -1.07 8.80 -9.41
N ARG A 42 0.08 8.38 -9.95
CA ARG A 42 1.40 8.77 -9.44
C ARG A 42 1.58 10.29 -9.50
N ALA A 43 1.30 10.92 -10.64
CA ALA A 43 1.40 12.36 -10.79
C ALA A 43 0.43 13.11 -9.86
N PHE A 44 -0.78 12.59 -9.67
CA PHE A 44 -1.80 13.22 -8.83
C PHE A 44 -1.47 13.14 -7.33
N ARG A 45 -0.71 12.13 -6.90
CA ARG A 45 -0.37 11.91 -5.48
C ARG A 45 1.12 12.12 -5.16
N ALA A 46 1.90 12.63 -6.10
CA ALA A 46 3.34 12.84 -5.94
C ALA A 46 3.71 13.78 -4.78
N ASP A 47 2.82 14.68 -4.42
CA ASP A 47 3.02 15.65 -3.34
C ASP A 47 2.88 15.06 -1.93
N ILE A 48 2.21 13.93 -1.80
CA ILE A 48 1.95 13.29 -0.49
C ILE A 48 2.64 11.94 -0.30
N VAL A 49 3.28 11.39 -1.33
CA VAL A 49 3.95 10.09 -1.27
C VAL A 49 5.47 10.26 -1.33
N ASP A 50 6.12 9.84 -0.26
CA ASP A 50 7.58 9.79 -0.15
C ASP A 50 8.05 8.34 -0.27
N ALA A 51 8.71 7.98 -1.37
CA ALA A 51 9.32 6.67 -1.53
C ALA A 51 10.77 6.69 -1.04
N GLU A 52 11.11 5.82 -0.09
CA GLU A 52 12.50 5.61 0.31
C GLU A 52 13.28 4.85 -0.76
N PRO A 53 14.62 5.03 -0.84
CA PRO A 53 15.46 4.30 -1.80
C PRO A 53 15.40 2.77 -1.66
N SER A 54 14.92 2.28 -0.53
CA SER A 54 14.70 0.85 -0.27
C SER A 54 13.52 0.26 -1.05
N CYS A 55 12.54 1.09 -1.45
CA CYS A 55 11.40 0.65 -2.24
C CYS A 55 11.80 0.55 -3.73
N PRO A 56 11.74 -0.64 -4.33
CA PRO A 56 12.03 -0.80 -5.76
C PRO A 56 11.03 -0.03 -6.63
N GLU A 57 11.51 0.59 -7.70
CA GLU A 57 10.66 1.41 -8.60
C GLU A 57 9.49 0.62 -9.19
N TRP A 58 9.71 -0.62 -9.62
CA TRP A 58 8.62 -1.47 -10.13
C TRP A 58 7.52 -1.71 -9.11
N LEU A 59 7.89 -1.82 -7.81
CA LEU A 59 6.94 -2.05 -6.74
C LEU A 59 6.18 -0.77 -6.40
N LEU A 60 6.87 0.37 -6.40
CA LEU A 60 6.23 1.67 -6.27
C LEU A 60 5.18 1.88 -7.39
N ASP A 61 5.51 1.52 -8.62
CA ASP A 61 4.55 1.56 -9.73
C ASP A 61 3.32 0.71 -9.44
N VAL A 62 3.49 -0.53 -8.98
CA VAL A 62 2.37 -1.42 -8.61
C VAL A 62 1.47 -0.80 -7.54
N LEU A 63 2.04 -0.07 -6.57
CA LEU A 63 1.27 0.60 -5.52
C LEU A 63 0.40 1.77 -6.04
N PHE A 64 0.71 2.29 -7.22
CA PHE A 64 -0.10 3.32 -7.91
C PHE A 64 -1.10 2.74 -8.92
N ASP A 65 -1.19 1.41 -9.06
CA ASP A 65 -2.09 0.78 -10.01
C ASP A 65 -3.56 1.12 -9.74
N PRO A 66 -4.34 1.57 -10.75
CA PRO A 66 -5.75 1.92 -10.59
C PRO A 66 -6.64 0.67 -10.52
N GLN A 67 -6.73 0.04 -9.37
CA GLN A 67 -7.52 -1.16 -9.14
C GLN A 67 -9.00 -0.83 -8.91
N THR A 68 -9.87 -1.30 -9.81
CA THR A 68 -11.33 -1.09 -9.71
C THR A 68 -11.96 -1.97 -8.64
N SER A 69 -11.44 -3.19 -8.45
CA SER A 69 -11.96 -4.17 -7.49
C SER A 69 -10.82 -4.77 -6.68
N GLY A 70 -10.06 -3.91 -6.03
CA GLY A 70 -8.95 -4.29 -5.16
C GLY A 70 -9.41 -4.87 -3.82
N GLY A 71 -8.45 -5.28 -3.00
CA GLY A 71 -8.69 -5.68 -1.62
C GLY A 71 -9.06 -4.51 -0.71
N LEU A 72 -9.32 -4.81 0.55
CA LEU A 72 -9.60 -3.80 1.56
C LEU A 72 -8.28 -3.40 2.26
N LEU A 73 -8.07 -2.10 2.42
CA LEU A 73 -7.10 -1.54 3.34
C LEU A 73 -7.83 -1.18 4.64
N ILE A 74 -7.42 -1.79 5.74
CA ILE A 74 -8.09 -1.67 7.04
C ILE A 74 -7.14 -1.03 8.04
N SER A 75 -7.55 0.07 8.65
CA SER A 75 -6.86 0.67 9.79
C SER A 75 -7.57 0.31 11.09
N LEU A 76 -6.80 -0.12 12.09
CA LEU A 76 -7.30 -0.51 13.41
C LEU A 76 -6.20 -0.32 14.46
N PRO A 77 -6.55 -0.34 15.76
CA PRO A 77 -5.55 -0.29 16.83
C PRO A 77 -4.50 -1.41 16.70
N ALA A 78 -3.23 -1.06 16.90
CA ALA A 78 -2.10 -1.96 16.65
C ALA A 78 -2.20 -3.30 17.42
N GLU A 79 -2.72 -3.26 18.65
CA GLU A 79 -2.92 -4.44 19.49
C GLU A 79 -3.97 -5.42 18.95
N GLN A 80 -4.82 -4.98 18.04
CA GLN A 80 -5.87 -5.81 17.42
C GLN A 80 -5.44 -6.41 16.08
N ALA A 81 -4.37 -5.87 15.46
CA ALA A 81 -3.96 -6.25 14.10
C ALA A 81 -3.60 -7.74 14.00
N GLY A 82 -2.83 -8.27 14.94
CA GLY A 82 -2.45 -9.68 14.96
C GLY A 82 -3.66 -10.61 15.08
N GLN A 83 -4.58 -10.29 16.00
CA GLN A 83 -5.78 -11.12 16.20
C GLN A 83 -6.70 -11.10 14.96
N LEU A 84 -6.86 -9.94 14.32
CA LEU A 84 -7.64 -9.85 13.08
C LEU A 84 -7.00 -10.70 11.98
N LEU A 85 -5.68 -10.57 11.80
CA LEU A 85 -4.94 -11.33 10.79
C LEU A 85 -5.09 -12.83 10.97
N GLU A 86 -4.92 -13.34 12.19
CA GLU A 86 -5.13 -14.77 12.52
C GLU A 86 -6.55 -15.22 12.16
N ARG A 87 -7.56 -14.42 12.49
CA ARG A 87 -8.96 -14.73 12.16
C ARG A 87 -9.21 -14.75 10.65
N MET A 88 -8.61 -13.83 9.90
CA MET A 88 -8.71 -13.79 8.44
C MET A 88 -8.08 -15.04 7.81
N HIS A 89 -6.89 -15.42 8.25
CA HIS A 89 -6.23 -16.65 7.80
C HIS A 89 -7.06 -17.91 8.14
N ALA A 90 -7.63 -17.98 9.33
CA ALA A 90 -8.50 -19.08 9.73
C ALA A 90 -9.78 -19.18 8.88
N GLN A 91 -10.23 -18.08 8.28
CA GLN A 91 -11.36 -18.04 7.35
C GLN A 91 -10.94 -18.25 5.87
N GLY A 92 -9.69 -18.59 5.63
CA GLY A 92 -9.17 -18.86 4.28
C GLY A 92 -8.70 -17.61 3.50
N ILE A 93 -8.62 -16.44 4.13
CA ILE A 93 -8.07 -15.22 3.52
C ILE A 93 -6.56 -15.23 3.78
N THR A 94 -5.84 -16.14 3.14
CA THR A 94 -4.43 -16.43 3.40
C THR A 94 -3.49 -15.30 2.97
N GLU A 95 -3.90 -14.49 2.01
CA GLU A 95 -3.12 -13.36 1.49
C GLU A 95 -3.27 -12.08 2.33
N ALA A 96 -4.09 -12.10 3.39
CA ALA A 96 -4.16 -10.96 4.29
C ALA A 96 -2.80 -10.73 4.98
N ALA A 97 -2.36 -9.50 5.05
CA ALA A 97 -1.08 -9.13 5.64
C ALA A 97 -1.15 -7.77 6.36
N VAL A 98 -0.27 -7.57 7.34
CA VAL A 98 -0.01 -6.23 7.88
C VAL A 98 0.96 -5.55 6.94
N VAL A 99 0.49 -4.52 6.25
CA VAL A 99 1.24 -3.84 5.19
C VAL A 99 1.88 -2.52 5.61
N GLY A 100 1.64 -2.10 6.85
CA GLY A 100 2.19 -0.84 7.35
C GLY A 100 1.57 -0.40 8.67
N ARG A 101 1.75 0.86 9.01
CA ARG A 101 1.22 1.45 10.24
C ARG A 101 0.85 2.91 10.04
N VAL A 102 -0.15 3.34 10.79
CA VAL A 102 -0.49 4.76 10.98
C VAL A 102 0.43 5.34 12.06
N VAL A 103 0.89 6.56 11.85
CA VAL A 103 1.84 7.26 12.74
C VAL A 103 1.43 8.71 12.93
N ASP A 104 1.85 9.31 14.03
CA ASP A 104 1.64 10.74 14.30
C ASP A 104 2.67 11.61 13.57
N GLU A 105 3.80 11.03 13.20
CA GLU A 105 4.79 11.66 12.33
C GLU A 105 4.29 11.66 10.87
N PHE A 106 4.87 12.52 10.05
CA PHE A 106 4.55 12.62 8.61
C PHE A 106 3.08 12.94 8.32
N THR A 107 2.42 13.75 9.15
CA THR A 107 1.02 14.16 8.97
C THR A 107 0.71 14.55 7.52
N GLY A 108 -0.33 13.95 6.94
CA GLY A 108 -0.75 14.16 5.56
C GLY A 108 0.16 13.51 4.51
N ARG A 109 1.09 12.61 4.91
CA ARG A 109 2.02 11.95 4.01
C ARG A 109 1.98 10.44 4.11
N ILE A 110 2.35 9.79 3.02
CA ILE A 110 2.55 8.34 2.94
C ILE A 110 4.04 8.10 2.67
N VAL A 111 4.70 7.44 3.59
CA VAL A 111 6.09 6.99 3.42
C VAL A 111 6.08 5.54 2.97
N VAL A 112 6.68 5.26 1.83
CA VAL A 112 6.82 3.90 1.26
C VAL A 112 8.27 3.47 1.38
N ARG A 113 8.53 2.33 2.02
CA ARG A 113 9.87 1.82 2.26
C ARG A 113 9.99 0.31 1.99
#